data_e63fc63613ed462e8626fd1ff246de56
#
_entry.id   e63fc63613ed462e8626fd1ff246de56
#
_cell.length_a   1.000
_cell.length_b   1.000
_cell.length_c   1.000
_cell.angle_alpha   90.00
_cell.angle_beta   90.00
_cell.angle_gamma   90.00
#
_symmetry.space_group_name_H-M   'P 1'
#
loop_
_entity.id
_entity.type
_entity.pdbx_description
1 polymer ?
#
loop_
_entity_poly.entity_id
_entity_poly.type
_entity_poly.pdbx_seq_one_letter_code
_entity_poly.pdbx_strand_id
1 'polypeptide(L)'
;MPTLMRPALVLAILGLSACDELAVANDPVALADLRGQNSCLAAVAKLTGAGGVAVNTTVPVVELNRFIIDVPNAASWTCVTDEAGKAIEIVERRNG
;
A
#
# COMPACT_ATOMS: atom_id res chain seq x y z
N MET A 1 11.86 35.12 2.38
CA MET A 1 11.60 34.36 3.59
C MET A 1 11.65 32.89 3.27
N PRO A 2 12.72 32.20 3.61
CA PRO A 2 12.86 30.78 3.26
C PRO A 2 11.83 29.87 3.92
N THR A 3 11.24 30.31 5.02
CA THR A 3 10.23 29.53 5.74
C THR A 3 8.91 29.36 4.99
N LEU A 4 8.62 30.21 3.99
CA LEU A 4 7.40 30.12 3.20
C LEU A 4 7.44 29.02 2.14
N MET A 5 8.64 28.60 1.72
CA MET A 5 8.79 27.57 0.68
C MET A 5 8.56 26.15 1.21
N ARG A 6 8.85 25.90 2.48
CA ARG A 6 8.68 24.57 3.08
C ARG A 6 7.23 24.09 3.13
N PRO A 7 6.25 24.91 3.56
CA PRO A 7 4.86 24.48 3.52
C PRO A 7 4.37 24.16 2.11
N ALA A 8 4.84 24.94 1.12
CA ALA A 8 4.46 24.69 -0.27
C ALA A 8 4.95 23.35 -0.79
N LEU A 9 6.17 22.95 -0.43
CA LEU A 9 6.73 21.65 -0.82
C LEU A 9 5.97 20.49 -0.17
N VAL A 10 5.64 20.60 1.10
CA VAL A 10 4.86 19.59 1.82
C VAL A 10 3.46 19.44 1.20
N LEU A 11 2.83 20.55 0.87
CA LEU A 11 1.52 20.53 0.21
C LEU A 11 1.56 19.88 -1.15
N ALA A 12 2.64 20.06 -1.91
CA ALA A 12 2.79 19.43 -3.23
C ALA A 12 2.89 17.91 -3.12
N ILE A 13 3.62 17.38 -2.12
CA ILE A 13 3.73 15.95 -1.88
C ILE A 13 2.37 15.37 -1.46
N LEU A 14 1.67 16.02 -0.55
CA LEU A 14 0.34 15.61 -0.13
C LEU A 14 -0.67 15.68 -1.27
N GLY A 15 -0.52 16.66 -2.16
CA GLY A 15 -1.37 16.82 -3.33
C GLY A 15 -1.28 15.64 -4.29
N LEU A 16 -0.10 15.05 -4.49
CA LEU A 16 0.07 13.87 -5.34
C LEU A 16 -0.68 12.67 -4.79
N SER A 17 -0.58 12.40 -3.49
CA SER A 17 -1.32 11.32 -2.84
C SER A 17 -2.83 11.55 -2.88
N ALA A 18 -3.28 12.78 -2.69
CA ALA A 18 -4.69 13.14 -2.76
C ALA A 18 -5.27 12.95 -4.17
N CYS A 19 -4.47 13.18 -5.23
CA CYS A 19 -4.92 12.98 -6.60
C CYS A 19 -5.25 11.51 -6.89
N ASP A 20 -4.47 10.56 -6.39
CA ASP A 20 -4.74 9.14 -6.57
C ASP A 20 -6.05 8.73 -5.88
N GLU A 21 -6.28 9.20 -4.67
CA GLU A 21 -7.52 8.92 -3.97
C GLU A 21 -8.73 9.59 -4.62
N LEU A 22 -8.57 10.81 -5.13
CA LEU A 22 -9.65 11.52 -5.82
C LEU A 22 -10.08 10.80 -7.09
N ALA A 23 -9.16 10.16 -7.80
CA ALA A 23 -9.47 9.43 -9.03
C ALA A 23 -10.44 8.26 -8.77
N VAL A 24 -10.46 7.69 -7.57
CA VAL A 24 -11.31 6.57 -7.19
C VAL A 24 -12.30 6.92 -6.07
N ALA A 25 -12.46 8.22 -5.75
CA ALA A 25 -13.27 8.66 -4.63
C ALA A 25 -14.75 8.28 -4.75
N ASN A 26 -15.27 8.15 -5.98
CA ASN A 26 -16.66 7.78 -6.23
C ASN A 26 -16.86 6.27 -6.29
N ASP A 27 -15.80 5.49 -6.16
CA ASP A 27 -15.85 4.03 -6.17
C ASP A 27 -15.30 3.50 -4.86
N PRO A 28 -16.17 3.14 -3.90
CA PRO A 28 -15.71 2.69 -2.58
C PRO A 28 -14.89 1.41 -2.62
N VAL A 29 -15.13 0.53 -3.58
CA VAL A 29 -14.35 -0.70 -3.74
C VAL A 29 -12.93 -0.38 -4.23
N ALA A 30 -12.82 0.46 -5.26
CA ALA A 30 -11.52 0.86 -5.80
C ALA A 30 -10.72 1.68 -4.77
N LEU A 31 -11.38 2.54 -4.02
CA LEU A 31 -10.72 3.34 -2.98
C LEU A 31 -10.19 2.46 -1.85
N ALA A 32 -10.98 1.50 -1.38
CA ALA A 32 -10.56 0.55 -0.35
C ALA A 32 -9.40 -0.31 -0.84
N ASP A 33 -9.43 -0.73 -2.10
CA ASP A 33 -8.35 -1.50 -2.72
C ASP A 33 -7.05 -0.69 -2.77
N LEU A 34 -7.11 0.55 -3.21
CA LEU A 34 -5.94 1.43 -3.26
C LEU A 34 -5.35 1.65 -1.87
N ARG A 35 -6.18 1.94 -0.89
CA ARG A 35 -5.74 2.12 0.49
C ARG A 35 -5.15 0.84 1.06
N GLY A 36 -5.76 -0.30 0.74
CA GLY A 36 -5.26 -1.61 1.15
C GLY A 36 -3.88 -1.90 0.58
N GLN A 37 -3.68 -1.67 -0.70
CA GLN A 37 -2.38 -1.84 -1.34
C GLN A 37 -1.33 -0.99 -0.67
N ASN A 38 -1.60 0.29 -0.47
CA ASN A 38 -0.66 1.23 0.14
C ASN A 38 -0.34 0.87 1.58
N SER A 39 -1.35 0.48 2.35
CA SER A 39 -1.19 0.04 3.74
C SER A 39 -0.34 -1.22 3.83
N CYS A 40 -0.60 -2.19 2.96
CA CYS A 40 0.17 -3.44 2.92
C CYS A 40 1.61 -3.23 2.50
N LEU A 41 1.85 -2.39 1.48
CA LEU A 41 3.21 -2.06 1.06
C LEU A 41 4.00 -1.42 2.20
N ALA A 42 3.39 -0.45 2.89
CA ALA A 42 4.04 0.22 4.01
C ALA A 42 4.33 -0.75 5.17
N ALA A 43 3.37 -1.61 5.50
CA ALA A 43 3.51 -2.56 6.60
C ALA A 43 4.62 -3.59 6.34
N VAL A 44 4.66 -4.15 5.14
CA VAL A 44 5.69 -5.13 4.76
C VAL A 44 7.06 -4.47 4.66
N ALA A 45 7.15 -3.28 4.07
CA ALA A 45 8.40 -2.55 3.97
C ALA A 45 8.96 -2.23 5.37
N LYS A 46 8.10 -1.81 6.28
CA LYS A 46 8.50 -1.51 7.66
C LYS A 46 8.98 -2.75 8.40
N LEU A 47 8.26 -3.85 8.26
CA LEU A 47 8.59 -5.09 8.95
C LEU A 47 9.88 -5.72 8.43
N THR A 48 10.08 -5.73 7.12
CA THR A 48 11.25 -6.35 6.49
C THR A 48 12.45 -5.42 6.38
N GLY A 49 12.22 -4.12 6.43
CA GLY A 49 13.27 -3.12 6.17
C GLY A 49 13.70 -3.07 4.71
N ALA A 50 12.99 -3.76 3.82
CA ALA A 50 13.36 -3.84 2.41
C ALA A 50 12.82 -2.67 1.61
N GLY A 51 13.60 -2.22 0.63
CA GLY A 51 13.13 -1.33 -0.42
C GLY A 51 12.60 -2.13 -1.60
N GLY A 52 11.80 -1.50 -2.45
CA GLY A 52 11.32 -2.12 -3.67
C GLY A 52 10.22 -3.16 -3.49
N VAL A 53 9.54 -3.18 -2.35
CA VAL A 53 8.36 -4.05 -2.17
C VAL A 53 7.26 -3.64 -3.14
N ALA A 54 6.53 -4.62 -3.65
CA ALA A 54 5.51 -4.37 -4.66
C ALA A 54 4.34 -5.36 -4.50
N VAL A 55 3.15 -4.92 -4.90
CA VAL A 55 1.99 -5.81 -4.94
C VAL A 55 2.17 -6.82 -6.07
N ASN A 56 2.04 -8.11 -5.74
CA ASN A 56 2.09 -9.16 -6.74
C ASN A 56 0.77 -9.18 -7.52
N THR A 57 0.86 -9.13 -8.84
CA THR A 57 -0.30 -9.13 -9.72
C THR A 57 -0.47 -10.44 -10.48
N THR A 58 0.42 -11.42 -10.26
CA THR A 58 0.41 -12.70 -10.99
C THR A 58 -0.27 -13.81 -10.21
N VAL A 59 -0.26 -13.76 -8.88
CA VAL A 59 -0.94 -14.74 -8.06
C VAL A 59 -2.42 -14.35 -7.94
N PRO A 60 -3.34 -15.22 -8.35
CA PRO A 60 -4.76 -14.90 -8.24
C PRO A 60 -5.19 -14.82 -6.77
N VAL A 61 -5.85 -13.74 -6.41
CA VAL A 61 -6.40 -13.52 -5.08
C VAL A 61 -7.90 -13.24 -5.24
N VAL A 62 -8.72 -14.09 -4.65
CA VAL A 62 -10.17 -13.96 -4.78
C VAL A 62 -10.80 -13.12 -3.68
N GLU A 63 -10.13 -12.95 -2.56
CA GLU A 63 -10.58 -12.11 -1.46
C GLU A 63 -10.27 -10.64 -1.75
N LEU A 64 -11.26 -9.78 -1.54
CA LEU A 64 -11.15 -8.35 -1.85
C LEU A 64 -10.14 -7.62 -0.98
N ASN A 65 -9.93 -8.08 0.24
CA ASN A 65 -9.09 -7.42 1.23
C ASN A 65 -7.81 -8.20 1.54
N ARG A 66 -7.32 -8.97 0.58
CA ARG A 66 -6.09 -9.74 0.70
C ARG A 66 -5.14 -9.38 -0.43
N PHE A 67 -3.87 -9.16 -0.08
CA PHE A 67 -2.84 -8.78 -1.04
C PHE A 67 -1.61 -9.65 -0.83
N ILE A 68 -0.93 -9.96 -1.93
CA ILE A 68 0.38 -10.61 -1.89
C ILE A 68 1.42 -9.54 -2.16
N ILE A 69 2.38 -9.38 -1.26
CA ILE A 69 3.43 -8.38 -1.39
C ILE A 69 4.75 -9.07 -1.66
N ASP A 70 5.36 -8.73 -2.78
CA ASP A 70 6.67 -9.24 -3.17
C ASP A 70 7.77 -8.42 -2.51
N VAL A 71 8.76 -9.13 -1.96
CA VAL A 71 9.96 -8.51 -1.39
C VAL A 71 11.15 -8.95 -2.24
N PRO A 72 11.98 -8.00 -2.73
CA PRO A 72 13.13 -8.36 -3.56
C PRO A 72 14.07 -9.34 -2.85
N ASN A 73 14.40 -10.44 -3.55
CA ASN A 73 15.33 -11.47 -3.07
C ASN A 73 14.89 -12.17 -1.78
N ALA A 74 13.60 -12.17 -1.48
CA ALA A 74 13.06 -12.78 -0.27
C ALA A 74 11.68 -13.36 -0.53
N ALA A 75 11.15 -14.08 0.44
CA ALA A 75 9.79 -14.62 0.37
C ALA A 75 8.77 -13.49 0.29
N SER A 76 7.65 -13.73 -0.39
CA SER A 76 6.54 -12.80 -0.41
C SER A 76 5.72 -12.92 0.88
N TRP A 77 4.84 -11.94 1.09
CA TRP A 77 3.99 -11.85 2.28
C TRP A 77 2.52 -11.78 1.88
N THR A 78 1.67 -12.41 2.65
CA THR A 78 0.22 -12.21 2.55
C THR A 78 -0.18 -11.13 3.53
N CYS A 79 -0.90 -10.13 3.03
CA CYS A 79 -1.40 -9.02 3.83
C CYS A 79 -2.93 -9.00 3.77
N VAL A 80 -3.56 -8.90 4.93
CA VAL A 80 -5.02 -8.78 5.03
C VAL A 80 -5.34 -7.40 5.60
N THR A 81 -6.33 -6.76 5.01
CA THR A 81 -6.77 -5.42 5.43
C THR A 81 -8.18 -5.47 6.01
N ASP A 82 -8.53 -4.45 6.80
CA ASP A 82 -9.90 -4.24 7.25
C ASP A 82 -10.72 -3.51 6.16
N GLU A 83 -11.97 -3.21 6.48
CA GLU A 83 -12.87 -2.55 5.53
C GLU A 83 -12.41 -1.14 5.14
N ALA A 84 -11.63 -0.49 5.99
CA ALA A 84 -11.07 0.83 5.71
C ALA A 84 -9.78 0.77 4.89
N GLY A 85 -9.27 -0.43 4.60
CA GLY A 85 -8.03 -0.61 3.88
C GLY A 85 -6.79 -0.54 4.75
N LYS A 86 -6.93 -0.72 6.07
CA LYS A 86 -5.79 -0.78 6.98
C LYS A 86 -5.28 -2.19 7.10
N ALA A 87 -3.97 -2.39 6.97
CA ALA A 87 -3.34 -3.69 7.17
C ALA A 87 -3.52 -4.15 8.63
N ILE A 88 -4.11 -5.31 8.82
CA ILE A 88 -4.39 -5.87 10.15
C ILE A 88 -3.65 -7.18 10.40
N GLU A 89 -3.18 -7.85 9.35
CA GLU A 89 -2.42 -9.09 9.46
C GLU A 89 -1.46 -9.21 8.30
N ILE A 90 -0.20 -9.52 8.59
CA ILE A 90 0.80 -9.84 7.57
C ILE A 90 1.52 -11.11 7.98
N VAL A 91 1.62 -12.06 7.04
CA VAL A 91 2.22 -13.37 7.27
C VAL A 91 3.15 -13.71 6.11
N GLU A 92 4.37 -14.11 6.41
CA GLU A 92 5.32 -14.55 5.41
C GLU A 92 4.79 -15.80 4.71
N ARG A 93 4.83 -15.79 3.38
CA ARG A 93 4.45 -16.96 2.59
C ARG A 93 5.64 -17.90 2.49
N ARG A 94 5.46 -19.10 2.97
CA ARG A 94 6.44 -20.16 2.75
C ARG A 94 6.06 -20.92 1.50
N ASN A 95 6.97 -20.92 0.55
CA ASN A 95 6.82 -21.77 -0.62
C ASN A 95 7.16 -23.19 -0.18
N GLY A 96 6.10 -23.90 0.12
CA GLY A 96 6.24 -25.32 0.40
C GLY A 96 6.64 -26.09 -0.84
#